data_c1f0245de59e6b4d891a2d85bafbe1f7
#
_entry.id   c1f0245de59e6b4d891a2d85bafbe1f7
#
_cell.length_a   1.000
_cell.length_b   1.000
_cell.length_c   1.000
_cell.angle_alpha   90.00
_cell.angle_beta   90.00
_cell.angle_gamma   90.00
#
_symmetry.space_group_name_H-M   'P 1'
#
loop_
_entity.id
_entity.type
_entity.pdbx_description
1 polymer ?
#
loop_
_entity_poly.entity_id
_entity_poly.type
_entity_poly.pdbx_seq_one_letter_code
_entity_poly.pdbx_strand_id
1 'polypeptide(L)'
;MSVVGPRPKARRSTARTALRDAREAWLAGDGGRAIALLGDAAFEERAERVEAAFLFARATLRAGEPARALSALDDVAEIAEGADERVTAAMLRGTTFVCLGRTGEGLPLLERAAADGAGTDRAVRAEAGYELALAYYAANRLDDAETVLDAHADPAADIIHARALELYGWIEVRRERYPIAARHFLDALEMLRTTTHRDALMVASLLQAMTGIALDTLDLKLFARLRAAIDAMTCSPEVQPRWFAIRRDRAFVELLEGNAGEAWRLADEMLFASVAGAQRVAALVTVARIVRAAGDAFTPERLVRKAAAIAAEVDWGTTGAEDRAALLALIRDTAEVDTATATDLAARYESLPAARASHDVLEGQPRLDALEDFACAAIARGRGDTGEALRRLRAAVAVWRRLGDRFDEAVALLALAEIAPGDESLHRVDELTRVVPRSWLRRRYVALAERARGVEQLSPAEHRVMLAICEGRSTGEIAERFGRSKNTIRNQTRRVYDVMDVRTRSALVSKCAAMGIVAGVS
;
A
#
# COMPACT_ATOMS: atom_id res chain seq x y z
N MET A 1 31.80 47.92 28.00
CA MET A 1 31.56 47.92 26.53
C MET A 1 30.12 47.56 26.31
N SER A 2 29.26 48.55 26.03
CA SER A 2 27.84 48.32 25.73
C SER A 2 27.73 47.69 24.35
N VAL A 3 27.21 46.46 24.25
CA VAL A 3 26.86 45.86 22.98
C VAL A 3 25.64 46.60 22.43
N VAL A 4 25.89 47.52 21.48
CA VAL A 4 24.81 48.18 20.74
C VAL A 4 24.18 47.14 19.84
N GLY A 5 22.97 46.65 20.21
CA GLY A 5 22.18 45.78 19.36
C GLY A 5 21.87 46.43 18.01
N PRO A 6 21.61 45.64 16.96
CA PRO A 6 21.37 46.16 15.61
C PRO A 6 20.21 47.16 15.62
N ARG A 7 20.38 48.26 14.85
CA ARG A 7 19.39 49.36 14.75
C ARG A 7 18.03 48.84 14.26
N PRO A 8 16.89 49.40 14.74
CA PRO A 8 15.51 48.90 14.41
C PRO A 8 15.25 48.73 12.91
N LYS A 9 15.79 49.58 12.04
CA LYS A 9 15.65 49.48 10.57
C LYS A 9 16.36 48.26 9.97
N ALA A 10 17.49 47.81 10.55
CA ALA A 10 18.18 46.61 10.08
C ALA A 10 17.45 45.33 10.49
N ARG A 11 16.79 45.28 11.68
CA ARG A 11 15.96 44.16 12.12
C ARG A 11 14.71 44.02 11.26
N ARG A 12 14.03 45.11 10.90
CA ARG A 12 12.86 45.10 10.02
C ARG A 12 13.18 44.60 8.62
N SER A 13 14.32 44.97 8.05
CA SER A 13 14.77 44.51 6.74
C SER A 13 15.02 42.99 6.76
N THR A 14 15.59 42.45 7.85
CA THR A 14 15.84 41.01 8.01
C THR A 14 14.54 40.19 8.18
N ALA A 15 13.57 40.68 8.95
CA ALA A 15 12.29 40.01 9.13
C ALA A 15 11.48 39.91 7.83
N ARG A 16 11.35 41.00 7.07
CA ARG A 16 10.68 40.98 5.77
C ARG A 16 11.35 40.08 4.75
N THR A 17 12.69 40.04 4.76
CA THR A 17 13.44 39.13 3.91
C THR A 17 13.17 37.67 4.30
N ALA A 18 13.19 37.35 5.60
CA ALA A 18 12.90 36.02 6.07
C ALA A 18 11.48 35.55 5.71
N LEU A 19 10.47 36.44 5.84
CA LEU A 19 9.08 36.11 5.48
C LEU A 19 8.93 35.89 3.97
N ARG A 20 9.55 36.72 3.15
CA ARG A 20 9.57 36.53 1.69
C ARG A 20 10.23 35.19 1.30
N ASP A 21 11.42 34.94 1.83
CA ASP A 21 12.19 33.75 1.51
C ASP A 21 11.50 32.50 2.01
N ALA A 22 10.80 32.56 3.17
CA ALA A 22 9.97 31.46 3.67
C ALA A 22 8.75 31.20 2.78
N ARG A 23 8.12 32.25 2.24
CA ARG A 23 7.02 32.13 1.27
C ARG A 23 7.50 31.48 -0.03
N GLU A 24 8.66 31.91 -0.54
CA GLU A 24 9.27 31.29 -1.72
C GLU A 24 9.62 29.82 -1.47
N ALA A 25 10.18 29.48 -0.30
CA ALA A 25 10.47 28.10 0.08
C ALA A 25 9.18 27.26 0.16
N TRP A 26 8.12 27.77 0.77
CA TRP A 26 6.82 27.11 0.83
C TRP A 26 6.22 26.86 -0.56
N LEU A 27 6.26 27.86 -1.45
CA LEU A 27 5.77 27.73 -2.83
C LEU A 27 6.62 26.75 -3.66
N ALA A 28 7.89 26.61 -3.32
CA ALA A 28 8.79 25.62 -3.93
C ALA A 28 8.62 24.20 -3.33
N GLY A 29 7.74 24.03 -2.31
CA GLY A 29 7.52 22.76 -1.63
C GLY A 29 8.51 22.45 -0.50
N ASP A 30 9.44 23.36 -0.17
CA ASP A 30 10.42 23.18 0.90
C ASP A 30 9.88 23.71 2.24
N GLY A 31 8.97 22.91 2.83
CA GLY A 31 8.36 23.23 4.13
C GLY A 31 9.39 23.29 5.26
N GLY A 32 10.41 22.44 5.24
CA GLY A 32 11.46 22.43 6.26
C GLY A 32 12.26 23.73 6.28
N ARG A 33 12.62 24.25 5.11
CA ARG A 33 13.28 25.56 4.99
C ARG A 33 12.38 26.71 5.42
N ALA A 34 11.09 26.65 5.08
CA ALA A 34 10.12 27.65 5.53
C ALA A 34 10.04 27.70 7.07
N ILE A 35 9.96 26.53 7.72
CA ILE A 35 9.95 26.39 9.20
C ILE A 35 11.23 27.00 9.80
N ALA A 36 12.40 26.70 9.25
CA ALA A 36 13.67 27.21 9.77
C ALA A 36 13.76 28.74 9.66
N LEU A 37 13.41 29.29 8.50
CA LEU A 37 13.44 30.75 8.25
C LEU A 37 12.47 31.52 9.17
N LEU A 38 11.30 30.96 9.48
CA LEU A 38 10.29 31.62 10.33
C LEU A 38 10.58 31.42 11.82
N GLY A 39 11.17 30.29 12.21
CA GLY A 39 11.46 29.98 13.61
C GLY A 39 12.55 30.89 14.22
N ASP A 40 13.47 31.35 13.41
CA ASP A 40 14.60 32.21 13.84
C ASP A 40 14.30 33.72 13.72
N ALA A 41 13.18 34.10 13.08
CA ALA A 41 12.84 35.49 12.80
C ALA A 41 11.93 36.11 13.85
N ALA A 42 12.23 37.34 14.27
CA ALA A 42 11.38 38.14 15.14
C ALA A 42 10.62 39.19 14.31
N PHE A 43 9.29 39.11 14.31
CA PHE A 43 8.41 40.02 13.59
C PHE A 43 7.81 41.06 14.54
N GLU A 44 8.00 42.35 14.25
CA GLU A 44 7.48 43.44 15.09
C GLU A 44 6.11 43.95 14.61
N GLU A 45 5.88 43.95 13.30
CA GLU A 45 4.62 44.42 12.72
C GLU A 45 3.53 43.36 12.84
N ARG A 46 2.30 43.76 13.25
CA ARG A 46 1.18 42.85 13.46
C ARG A 46 0.92 41.98 12.22
N ALA A 47 0.82 42.60 11.04
CA ALA A 47 0.51 41.89 9.80
C ALA A 47 1.58 40.82 9.45
N GLU A 48 2.86 41.15 9.65
CA GLU A 48 3.97 40.23 9.43
C GLU A 48 3.95 39.07 10.44
N ARG A 49 3.58 39.32 11.71
CA ARG A 49 3.42 38.30 12.75
C ARG A 49 2.30 37.31 12.39
N VAL A 50 1.14 37.83 11.99
CA VAL A 50 -0.01 37.01 11.62
C VAL A 50 0.32 36.13 10.41
N GLU A 51 0.89 36.72 9.36
CA GLU A 51 1.27 35.99 8.15
C GLU A 51 2.33 34.93 8.43
N ALA A 52 3.37 35.29 9.19
CA ALA A 52 4.44 34.37 9.56
C ALA A 52 3.88 33.16 10.37
N ALA A 53 2.99 33.40 11.33
CA ALA A 53 2.37 32.35 12.13
C ALA A 53 1.48 31.43 11.27
N PHE A 54 0.70 31.98 10.34
CA PHE A 54 -0.12 31.15 9.44
C PHE A 54 0.74 30.29 8.51
N LEU A 55 1.80 30.86 7.93
CA LEU A 55 2.72 30.11 7.09
C LEU A 55 3.47 29.03 7.89
N PHE A 56 3.93 29.37 9.10
CA PHE A 56 4.59 28.44 9.99
C PHE A 56 3.64 27.30 10.42
N ALA A 57 2.38 27.61 10.74
CA ALA A 57 1.38 26.61 11.09
C ALA A 57 1.12 25.64 9.93
N ARG A 58 0.93 26.15 8.70
CA ARG A 58 0.78 25.28 7.52
C ARG A 58 2.00 24.38 7.30
N ALA A 59 3.20 24.94 7.41
CA ALA A 59 4.43 24.19 7.21
C ALA A 59 4.64 23.10 8.28
N THR A 60 4.37 23.41 9.56
CA THR A 60 4.51 22.44 10.66
C THR A 60 3.41 21.38 10.65
N LEU A 61 2.17 21.72 10.27
CA LEU A 61 1.10 20.74 10.04
C LEU A 61 1.49 19.72 8.96
N ARG A 62 2.03 20.24 7.84
CA ARG A 62 2.52 19.40 6.75
C ARG A 62 3.71 18.52 7.16
N ALA A 63 4.56 19.00 8.07
CA ALA A 63 5.68 18.24 8.63
C ALA A 63 5.25 17.21 9.72
N GLY A 64 3.95 17.14 10.07
CA GLY A 64 3.44 16.27 11.12
C GLY A 64 3.74 16.75 12.54
N GLU A 65 3.95 18.07 12.73
CA GLU A 65 4.26 18.71 14.02
C GLU A 65 3.11 19.61 14.53
N PRO A 66 1.89 19.06 14.75
CA PRO A 66 0.71 19.89 15.05
C PRO A 66 0.82 20.65 16.38
N ALA A 67 1.61 20.18 17.35
CA ALA A 67 1.82 20.88 18.60
C ALA A 67 2.55 22.23 18.41
N ARG A 68 3.50 22.29 17.46
CA ARG A 68 4.21 23.53 17.10
C ARG A 68 3.28 24.49 16.34
N ALA A 69 2.41 23.98 15.49
CA ALA A 69 1.40 24.78 14.81
C ALA A 69 0.47 25.45 15.83
N LEU A 70 -0.03 24.68 16.84
CA LEU A 70 -0.92 25.22 17.85
C LEU A 70 -0.29 26.38 18.63
N SER A 71 0.95 26.21 19.09
CA SER A 71 1.69 27.26 19.80
C SER A 71 1.81 28.56 19.01
N ALA A 72 2.15 28.46 17.71
CA ALA A 72 2.26 29.64 16.84
C ALA A 72 0.89 30.33 16.60
N LEU A 73 -0.20 29.54 16.54
CA LEU A 73 -1.55 30.07 16.35
C LEU A 73 -2.11 30.71 17.62
N ASP A 74 -1.77 30.23 18.81
CA ASP A 74 -2.18 30.83 20.09
C ASP A 74 -1.61 32.24 20.24
N ASP A 75 -0.38 32.49 19.77
CA ASP A 75 0.28 33.80 19.82
C ASP A 75 -0.40 34.86 18.94
N VAL A 76 -1.17 34.47 17.92
CA VAL A 76 -1.80 35.40 16.98
C VAL A 76 -3.33 35.40 17.01
N ALA A 77 -3.94 34.50 17.77
CA ALA A 77 -5.41 34.37 17.84
C ALA A 77 -6.11 35.67 18.29
N GLU A 78 -5.47 36.44 19.18
CA GLU A 78 -6.02 37.68 19.72
C GLU A 78 -5.75 38.91 18.84
N ILE A 79 -4.78 38.81 17.93
CA ILE A 79 -4.34 39.94 17.09
C ILE A 79 -4.83 39.84 15.65
N ALA A 80 -5.51 38.75 15.26
CA ALA A 80 -6.10 38.57 13.96
C ALA A 80 -7.29 39.54 13.75
N GLU A 81 -7.14 40.42 12.74
CA GLU A 81 -8.13 41.45 12.38
C GLU A 81 -8.72 41.15 10.99
N GLY A 82 -9.90 41.64 10.70
CA GLY A 82 -10.54 41.35 9.42
C GLY A 82 -11.13 39.94 9.31
N ALA A 83 -11.96 39.72 8.31
CA ALA A 83 -12.65 38.45 8.12
C ALA A 83 -11.69 37.31 7.73
N ASP A 84 -10.81 37.58 6.76
CA ASP A 84 -9.86 36.59 6.23
C ASP A 84 -8.91 36.06 7.29
N GLU A 85 -8.31 36.93 8.11
CA GLU A 85 -7.40 36.52 9.18
C GLU A 85 -8.11 35.68 10.26
N ARG A 86 -9.35 36.09 10.67
CA ARG A 86 -10.11 35.33 11.66
C ARG A 86 -10.54 33.97 11.15
N VAL A 87 -11.00 33.87 9.91
CA VAL A 87 -11.38 32.61 9.28
C VAL A 87 -10.16 31.70 9.14
N THR A 88 -9.02 32.24 8.67
CA THR A 88 -7.77 31.48 8.55
C THR A 88 -7.26 30.99 9.90
N ALA A 89 -7.30 31.83 10.94
CA ALA A 89 -6.91 31.42 12.29
C ALA A 89 -7.81 30.31 12.84
N ALA A 90 -9.13 30.43 12.70
CA ALA A 90 -10.09 29.43 13.15
C ALA A 90 -9.91 28.10 12.39
N MET A 91 -9.75 28.17 11.07
CA MET A 91 -9.50 27.04 10.20
C MET A 91 -8.21 26.30 10.61
N LEU A 92 -7.07 26.98 10.67
CA LEU A 92 -5.79 26.35 11.01
C LEU A 92 -5.78 25.76 12.43
N ARG A 93 -6.43 26.42 13.40
CA ARG A 93 -6.61 25.84 14.77
C ARG A 93 -7.49 24.59 14.74
N GLY A 94 -8.59 24.63 13.98
CA GLY A 94 -9.48 23.47 13.80
C GLY A 94 -8.73 22.29 13.19
N THR A 95 -8.01 22.49 12.09
CA THR A 95 -7.16 21.47 11.46
C THR A 95 -6.10 20.95 12.44
N THR A 96 -5.48 21.84 13.21
CA THR A 96 -4.47 21.44 14.22
C THR A 96 -5.07 20.52 15.29
N PHE A 97 -6.27 20.84 15.82
CA PHE A 97 -6.95 19.97 16.80
C PHE A 97 -7.31 18.60 16.20
N VAL A 98 -7.78 18.56 14.94
CA VAL A 98 -8.04 17.28 14.26
C VAL A 98 -6.75 16.46 14.15
N CYS A 99 -5.64 17.06 13.74
CA CYS A 99 -4.32 16.38 13.66
C CYS A 99 -3.81 15.89 15.01
N LEU A 100 -4.19 16.57 16.12
CA LEU A 100 -3.89 16.13 17.49
C LEU A 100 -4.85 15.03 18.00
N GLY A 101 -5.80 14.55 17.19
CA GLY A 101 -6.83 13.59 17.59
C GLY A 101 -7.97 14.21 18.41
N ARG A 102 -8.01 15.54 18.58
CA ARG A 102 -9.02 16.30 19.32
C ARG A 102 -10.16 16.75 18.38
N THR A 103 -10.73 15.81 17.64
CA THR A 103 -11.73 16.09 16.59
C THR A 103 -12.96 16.82 17.12
N GLY A 104 -13.40 16.50 18.37
CA GLY A 104 -14.53 17.18 19.00
C GLY A 104 -14.32 18.69 19.23
N GLU A 105 -13.08 19.16 19.31
CA GLU A 105 -12.74 20.59 19.42
C GLU A 105 -12.45 21.21 18.04
N GLY A 106 -11.91 20.42 17.13
CA GLY A 106 -11.52 20.89 15.80
C GLY A 106 -12.72 21.11 14.87
N LEU A 107 -13.64 20.15 14.78
CA LEU A 107 -14.79 20.22 13.87
C LEU A 107 -15.64 21.48 14.04
N PRO A 108 -16.06 21.90 15.26
CA PRO A 108 -16.84 23.12 15.41
C PRO A 108 -16.12 24.39 14.93
N LEU A 109 -14.78 24.42 15.02
CA LEU A 109 -14.00 25.55 14.51
C LEU A 109 -13.97 25.56 12.98
N LEU A 110 -13.82 24.39 12.35
CA LEU A 110 -13.84 24.25 10.91
C LEU A 110 -15.23 24.55 10.33
N GLU A 111 -16.30 24.05 10.95
CA GLU A 111 -17.70 24.35 10.54
C GLU A 111 -17.97 25.86 10.60
N ARG A 112 -17.53 26.54 11.68
CA ARG A 112 -17.63 27.99 11.78
C ARG A 112 -16.81 28.70 10.71
N ALA A 113 -15.54 28.30 10.50
CA ALA A 113 -14.67 28.92 9.51
C ALA A 113 -15.27 28.83 8.09
N ALA A 114 -15.83 27.67 7.73
CA ALA A 114 -16.49 27.47 6.45
C ALA A 114 -17.77 28.35 6.32
N ALA A 115 -18.58 28.45 7.39
CA ALA A 115 -19.80 29.28 7.40
C ALA A 115 -19.47 30.79 7.34
N ASP A 116 -18.48 31.25 8.13
CA ASP A 116 -18.06 32.65 8.17
C ASP A 116 -17.29 33.08 6.92
N GLY A 117 -16.83 32.12 6.11
CA GLY A 117 -16.10 32.34 4.86
C GLY A 117 -16.89 33.07 3.76
N ALA A 118 -18.21 33.22 3.87
CA ALA A 118 -19.05 33.87 2.86
C ALA A 118 -18.65 35.33 2.56
N GLY A 119 -18.06 36.04 3.53
CA GLY A 119 -17.59 37.42 3.39
C GLY A 119 -16.06 37.58 3.16
N THR A 120 -15.34 36.47 2.96
CA THR A 120 -13.89 36.45 2.82
C THR A 120 -13.43 36.36 1.38
N ASP A 121 -12.10 36.46 1.19
CA ASP A 121 -11.48 36.15 -0.08
C ASP A 121 -11.86 34.75 -0.57
N ARG A 122 -11.95 34.62 -1.89
CA ARG A 122 -12.36 33.38 -2.56
C ARG A 122 -11.45 32.19 -2.21
N ALA A 123 -10.13 32.43 -2.13
CA ALA A 123 -9.16 31.38 -1.79
C ALA A 123 -9.29 30.94 -0.32
N VAL A 124 -9.51 31.89 0.60
CA VAL A 124 -9.72 31.60 2.03
C VAL A 124 -10.98 30.75 2.23
N ARG A 125 -12.06 31.07 1.53
CA ARG A 125 -13.31 30.31 1.58
C ARG A 125 -13.14 28.90 1.03
N ALA A 126 -12.47 28.74 -0.11
CA ALA A 126 -12.20 27.43 -0.70
C ALA A 126 -11.31 26.58 0.21
N GLU A 127 -10.26 27.18 0.82
CA GLU A 127 -9.39 26.49 1.77
C GLU A 127 -10.15 26.05 3.02
N ALA A 128 -11.02 26.90 3.59
CA ALA A 128 -11.82 26.55 4.76
C ALA A 128 -12.80 25.40 4.47
N GLY A 129 -13.42 25.39 3.30
CA GLY A 129 -14.26 24.28 2.84
C GLY A 129 -13.47 22.99 2.66
N TYR A 130 -12.31 23.05 2.04
CA TYR A 130 -11.43 21.89 1.87
C TYR A 130 -11.01 21.28 3.21
N GLU A 131 -10.55 22.10 4.17
CA GLU A 131 -10.11 21.62 5.48
C GLU A 131 -11.26 20.99 6.29
N LEU A 132 -12.47 21.54 6.20
CA LEU A 132 -13.66 20.94 6.79
C LEU A 132 -14.00 19.59 6.14
N ALA A 133 -13.96 19.53 4.82
CA ALA A 133 -14.21 18.28 4.09
C ALA A 133 -13.18 17.19 4.43
N LEU A 134 -11.90 17.57 4.57
CA LEU A 134 -10.84 16.67 5.00
C LEU A 134 -11.07 16.15 6.43
N ALA A 135 -11.55 16.99 7.34
CA ALA A 135 -11.90 16.57 8.69
C ALA A 135 -13.10 15.60 8.71
N TYR A 136 -14.13 15.83 7.89
CA TYR A 136 -15.24 14.89 7.72
C TYR A 136 -14.78 13.57 7.10
N TYR A 137 -13.92 13.61 6.09
CA TYR A 137 -13.32 12.42 5.51
C TYR A 137 -12.54 11.59 6.57
N ALA A 138 -11.71 12.25 7.40
CA ALA A 138 -10.99 11.62 8.49
C ALA A 138 -11.92 10.99 9.53
N ALA A 139 -13.09 11.59 9.76
CA ALA A 139 -14.16 11.08 10.63
C ALA A 139 -15.05 10.01 9.94
N ASN A 140 -14.71 9.58 8.73
CA ASN A 140 -15.50 8.65 7.89
C ASN A 140 -16.93 9.14 7.55
N ARG A 141 -17.13 10.46 7.55
CA ARG A 141 -18.39 11.12 7.15
C ARG A 141 -18.29 11.52 5.67
N LEU A 142 -18.30 10.52 4.78
CA LEU A 142 -17.94 10.71 3.35
C LEU A 142 -18.95 11.60 2.61
N ASP A 143 -20.25 11.46 2.89
CA ASP A 143 -21.30 12.25 2.23
C ASP A 143 -21.28 13.72 2.68
N ASP A 144 -20.94 13.97 3.95
CA ASP A 144 -20.75 15.34 4.45
C ASP A 144 -19.50 15.98 3.82
N ALA A 145 -18.40 15.20 3.69
CA ALA A 145 -17.19 15.68 3.03
C ALA A 145 -17.46 16.08 1.57
N GLU A 146 -18.15 15.25 0.80
CA GLU A 146 -18.54 15.53 -0.58
C GLU A 146 -19.44 16.77 -0.69
N THR A 147 -20.46 16.86 0.18
CA THR A 147 -21.38 18.02 0.23
C THR A 147 -20.63 19.34 0.45
N VAL A 148 -19.65 19.33 1.37
CA VAL A 148 -18.84 20.54 1.64
C VAL A 148 -17.91 20.86 0.47
N LEU A 149 -17.29 19.85 -0.16
CA LEU A 149 -16.47 20.06 -1.35
C LEU A 149 -17.29 20.69 -2.48
N ASP A 150 -18.50 20.18 -2.75
CA ASP A 150 -19.39 20.70 -3.80
C ASP A 150 -19.80 22.15 -3.53
N ALA A 151 -20.03 22.50 -2.27
CA ALA A 151 -20.43 23.84 -1.88
C ALA A 151 -19.30 24.88 -1.96
N HIS A 152 -18.03 24.44 -1.84
CA HIS A 152 -16.86 25.32 -1.73
C HIS A 152 -15.86 25.15 -2.86
N ALA A 153 -16.10 24.22 -3.82
CA ALA A 153 -15.23 24.00 -4.96
C ALA A 153 -15.08 25.28 -5.78
N ASP A 154 -13.83 25.68 -5.98
CA ASP A 154 -13.50 26.84 -6.77
C ASP A 154 -12.42 26.51 -7.81
N PRO A 155 -12.81 26.32 -9.08
CA PRO A 155 -11.85 25.99 -10.14
C PRO A 155 -10.74 27.03 -10.35
N ALA A 156 -10.93 28.27 -9.90
CA ALA A 156 -9.91 29.32 -10.01
C ALA A 156 -8.95 29.34 -8.81
N ALA A 157 -9.20 28.53 -7.79
CA ALA A 157 -8.29 28.38 -6.64
C ALA A 157 -7.30 27.23 -6.88
N ASP A 158 -6.50 27.33 -7.92
CA ASP A 158 -5.55 26.37 -8.49
C ASP A 158 -5.16 25.17 -7.58
N ILE A 159 -4.32 25.41 -6.55
CA ILE A 159 -3.81 24.34 -5.70
C ILE A 159 -4.89 23.76 -4.77
N ILE A 160 -5.82 24.58 -4.30
CA ILE A 160 -6.90 24.12 -3.41
C ILE A 160 -7.89 23.27 -4.21
N HIS A 161 -8.16 23.63 -5.46
CA HIS A 161 -8.98 22.81 -6.33
C HIS A 161 -8.32 21.47 -6.66
N ALA A 162 -7.00 21.47 -6.90
CA ALA A 162 -6.27 20.20 -7.09
C ALA A 162 -6.35 19.31 -5.85
N ARG A 163 -6.25 19.88 -4.64
CA ARG A 163 -6.43 19.15 -3.37
C ARG A 163 -7.88 18.66 -3.20
N ALA A 164 -8.86 19.45 -3.60
CA ALA A 164 -10.26 19.02 -3.59
C ALA A 164 -10.48 17.81 -4.51
N LEU A 165 -9.92 17.84 -5.72
CA LEU A 165 -9.94 16.69 -6.65
C LEU A 165 -9.24 15.46 -6.06
N GLU A 166 -8.10 15.63 -5.39
CA GLU A 166 -7.44 14.55 -4.66
C GLU A 166 -8.36 13.96 -3.61
N LEU A 167 -9.03 14.79 -2.80
CA LEU A 167 -9.95 14.34 -1.76
C LEU A 167 -11.20 13.65 -2.32
N TYR A 168 -11.78 14.13 -3.42
CA TYR A 168 -12.82 13.39 -4.16
C TYR A 168 -12.31 12.00 -4.56
N GLY A 169 -11.11 11.91 -5.09
CA GLY A 169 -10.49 10.63 -5.42
C GLY A 169 -10.43 9.70 -4.21
N TRP A 170 -9.99 10.18 -3.06
CA TRP A 170 -9.93 9.39 -1.83
C TRP A 170 -11.32 9.00 -1.29
N ILE A 171 -12.34 9.86 -1.41
CA ILE A 171 -13.73 9.53 -1.09
C ILE A 171 -14.20 8.35 -1.94
N GLU A 172 -13.92 8.40 -3.25
CA GLU A 172 -14.31 7.34 -4.18
C GLU A 172 -13.51 6.03 -3.96
N VAL A 173 -12.25 6.11 -3.53
CA VAL A 173 -11.49 4.93 -3.08
C VAL A 173 -12.19 4.27 -1.87
N ARG A 174 -12.62 5.07 -0.89
CA ARG A 174 -13.36 4.56 0.27
C ARG A 174 -14.70 3.91 -0.09
N ARG A 175 -15.32 4.36 -1.20
CA ARG A 175 -16.55 3.79 -1.77
C ARG A 175 -16.28 2.64 -2.74
N GLU A 176 -15.02 2.21 -2.89
CA GLU A 176 -14.60 1.15 -3.82
C GLU A 176 -14.88 1.47 -5.30
N ARG A 177 -14.99 2.76 -5.65
CA ARG A 177 -15.26 3.25 -7.02
C ARG A 177 -13.96 3.63 -7.74
N TYR A 178 -13.03 2.71 -7.85
CA TYR A 178 -11.67 2.95 -8.37
C TYR A 178 -11.59 3.65 -9.73
N PRO A 179 -12.45 3.37 -10.75
CA PRO A 179 -12.40 4.09 -12.02
C PRO A 179 -12.73 5.58 -11.89
N ILE A 180 -13.62 5.95 -10.95
CA ILE A 180 -13.98 7.34 -10.67
C ILE A 180 -12.85 8.01 -9.89
N ALA A 181 -12.33 7.34 -8.88
CA ALA A 181 -11.17 7.79 -8.12
C ALA A 181 -9.98 8.11 -9.03
N ALA A 182 -9.62 7.18 -9.92
CA ALA A 182 -8.52 7.37 -10.87
C ALA A 182 -8.73 8.59 -11.78
N ARG A 183 -9.97 8.92 -12.16
CA ARG A 183 -10.28 10.12 -12.94
C ARG A 183 -9.99 11.37 -12.13
N HIS A 184 -10.48 11.47 -10.90
CA HIS A 184 -10.24 12.62 -10.04
C HIS A 184 -8.74 12.82 -9.78
N PHE A 185 -7.98 11.75 -9.53
CA PHE A 185 -6.54 11.84 -9.35
C PHE A 185 -5.81 12.29 -10.62
N LEU A 186 -6.24 11.86 -11.80
CA LEU A 186 -5.68 12.32 -13.07
C LEU A 186 -5.97 13.80 -13.32
N ASP A 187 -7.18 14.25 -13.03
CA ASP A 187 -7.57 15.65 -13.17
C ASP A 187 -6.76 16.53 -12.20
N ALA A 188 -6.55 16.08 -10.96
CA ALA A 188 -5.67 16.73 -9.99
C ALA A 188 -4.22 16.81 -10.48
N LEU A 189 -3.68 15.72 -11.03
CA LEU A 189 -2.31 15.67 -11.55
C LEU A 189 -2.13 16.62 -12.75
N GLU A 190 -3.10 16.68 -13.66
CA GLU A 190 -3.06 17.58 -14.82
C GLU A 190 -3.12 19.04 -14.36
N MET A 191 -3.95 19.37 -13.38
CA MET A 191 -4.02 20.69 -12.80
C MET A 191 -2.68 21.11 -12.18
N LEU A 192 -2.02 20.23 -11.42
CA LEU A 192 -0.71 20.50 -10.83
C LEU A 192 0.39 20.80 -11.89
N ARG A 193 0.25 20.28 -13.10
CA ARG A 193 1.18 20.57 -14.20
C ARG A 193 1.06 22.02 -14.71
N THR A 194 -0.10 22.64 -14.53
CA THR A 194 -0.39 24.00 -15.00
C THR A 194 -0.23 25.06 -13.90
N THR A 195 -0.15 24.67 -12.63
CA THR A 195 0.03 25.61 -11.50
C THR A 195 1.48 26.06 -11.35
N THR A 196 1.67 27.24 -10.78
CA THR A 196 3.00 27.75 -10.40
C THR A 196 3.54 27.13 -9.12
N HIS A 197 2.66 26.52 -8.32
CA HIS A 197 3.02 25.85 -7.07
C HIS A 197 3.50 24.43 -7.34
N ARG A 198 4.75 24.14 -6.99
CA ARG A 198 5.36 22.82 -7.16
C ARG A 198 5.24 22.02 -5.87
N ASP A 199 4.19 21.25 -5.74
CA ASP A 199 3.98 20.33 -4.60
C ASP A 199 4.43 18.91 -4.95
N ALA A 200 5.72 18.61 -4.76
CA ALA A 200 6.30 17.30 -5.05
C ALA A 200 5.66 16.20 -4.19
N LEU A 201 5.26 16.51 -2.95
CA LEU A 201 4.62 15.56 -2.05
C LEU A 201 3.21 15.20 -2.53
N MET A 202 2.44 16.18 -3.00
CA MET A 202 1.12 15.94 -3.56
C MET A 202 1.20 15.14 -4.87
N VAL A 203 2.15 15.47 -5.76
CA VAL A 203 2.38 14.67 -6.98
C VAL A 203 2.73 13.23 -6.61
N ALA A 204 3.59 13.01 -5.62
CA ALA A 204 3.93 11.67 -5.16
C ALA A 204 2.73 10.94 -4.55
N SER A 205 1.87 11.62 -3.77
CA SER A 205 0.63 11.06 -3.22
C SER A 205 -0.32 10.59 -4.34
N LEU A 206 -0.58 11.44 -5.32
CA LEU A 206 -1.41 11.10 -6.48
C LEU A 206 -0.85 9.92 -7.28
N LEU A 207 0.46 9.90 -7.53
CA LEU A 207 1.10 8.80 -8.25
C LEU A 207 1.03 7.50 -7.46
N GLN A 208 1.26 7.53 -6.14
CA GLN A 208 1.12 6.36 -5.27
C GLN A 208 -0.30 5.80 -5.32
N ALA A 209 -1.31 6.64 -5.13
CA ALA A 209 -2.70 6.22 -5.19
C ALA A 209 -3.05 5.57 -6.53
N MET A 210 -2.66 6.20 -7.64
CA MET A 210 -2.95 5.70 -8.98
C MET A 210 -2.15 4.44 -9.34
N THR A 211 -0.89 4.30 -8.93
CA THR A 211 -0.12 3.07 -9.16
C THR A 211 -0.69 1.91 -8.37
N GLY A 212 -1.11 2.15 -7.11
CA GLY A 212 -1.82 1.16 -6.31
C GLY A 212 -3.12 0.71 -6.98
N ILE A 213 -4.00 1.64 -7.39
CA ILE A 213 -5.23 1.32 -8.11
C ILE A 213 -4.94 0.52 -9.40
N ALA A 214 -3.94 0.92 -10.17
CA ALA A 214 -3.59 0.24 -11.41
C ALA A 214 -3.12 -1.21 -11.16
N LEU A 215 -2.34 -1.44 -10.12
CA LEU A 215 -1.89 -2.77 -9.72
C LEU A 215 -3.07 -3.59 -9.18
N ASP A 216 -3.83 -3.06 -8.23
CA ASP A 216 -4.94 -3.76 -7.58
C ASP A 216 -6.01 -4.18 -8.59
N THR A 217 -6.34 -3.30 -9.54
CA THR A 217 -7.35 -3.57 -10.59
C THR A 217 -6.79 -4.31 -11.81
N LEU A 218 -5.47 -4.53 -11.89
CA LEU A 218 -4.76 -5.03 -13.06
C LEU A 218 -4.96 -4.14 -14.32
N ASP A 219 -5.11 -2.83 -14.12
CA ASP A 219 -5.27 -1.85 -15.21
C ASP A 219 -3.90 -1.35 -15.70
N LEU A 220 -3.27 -2.13 -16.58
CA LEU A 220 -1.97 -1.78 -17.18
C LEU A 220 -2.06 -0.53 -18.07
N LYS A 221 -3.26 -0.16 -18.56
CA LYS A 221 -3.43 1.06 -19.39
C LYS A 221 -3.34 2.31 -18.52
N LEU A 222 -3.95 2.30 -17.34
CA LEU A 222 -3.80 3.38 -16.37
C LEU A 222 -2.32 3.54 -16.02
N PHE A 223 -1.63 2.44 -15.71
CA PHE A 223 -0.21 2.48 -15.37
C PHE A 223 0.65 3.06 -16.51
N ALA A 224 0.39 2.67 -17.76
CA ALA A 224 1.11 3.18 -18.94
C ALA A 224 0.98 4.72 -19.07
N ARG A 225 -0.16 5.31 -18.70
CA ARG A 225 -0.37 6.76 -18.68
C ARG A 225 0.48 7.47 -17.62
N LEU A 226 0.80 6.81 -16.53
CA LEU A 226 1.56 7.37 -15.41
C LEU A 226 3.07 7.22 -15.60
N ARG A 227 3.52 6.36 -16.49
CA ARG A 227 4.94 5.95 -16.65
C ARG A 227 5.90 7.16 -16.75
N ALA A 228 5.59 8.13 -17.60
CA ALA A 228 6.43 9.31 -17.79
C ALA A 228 6.55 10.17 -16.49
N ALA A 229 5.46 10.32 -15.74
CA ALA A 229 5.46 11.05 -14.48
C ALA A 229 6.24 10.30 -13.38
N ILE A 230 6.10 8.97 -13.34
CA ILE A 230 6.85 8.09 -12.43
C ILE A 230 8.36 8.16 -12.74
N ASP A 231 8.74 8.16 -14.02
CA ASP A 231 10.15 8.22 -14.44
C ASP A 231 10.80 9.57 -14.12
N ALA A 232 10.02 10.65 -14.18
CA ALA A 232 10.49 12.00 -13.84
C ALA A 232 10.61 12.24 -12.32
N MET A 233 10.04 11.36 -11.47
CA MET A 233 10.04 11.56 -10.03
C MET A 233 11.40 11.26 -9.41
N THR A 234 11.93 12.22 -8.67
CA THR A 234 13.19 12.08 -7.92
C THR A 234 12.93 11.67 -6.47
N CYS A 235 13.81 10.84 -5.90
CA CYS A 235 13.76 10.47 -4.50
C CYS A 235 14.38 11.60 -3.65
N SER A 236 13.53 12.28 -2.89
CA SER A 236 13.96 13.22 -1.83
C SER A 236 13.47 12.70 -0.47
N PRO A 237 14.05 13.15 0.66
CA PRO A 237 13.63 12.70 1.99
C PRO A 237 12.12 12.85 2.24
N GLU A 238 11.51 13.92 1.74
CA GLU A 238 10.08 14.20 1.90
C GLU A 238 9.17 13.19 1.17
N VAL A 239 9.56 12.77 -0.04
CA VAL A 239 8.76 11.87 -0.88
C VAL A 239 9.22 10.42 -0.78
N GLN A 240 10.27 10.14 -0.04
CA GLN A 240 10.90 8.81 0.01
C GLN A 240 9.93 7.67 0.30
N PRO A 241 9.02 7.72 1.29
CA PRO A 241 8.08 6.63 1.54
C PRO A 241 7.19 6.34 0.33
N ARG A 242 6.64 7.39 -0.31
CA ARG A 242 5.80 7.27 -1.49
C ARG A 242 6.58 6.79 -2.71
N TRP A 243 7.80 7.27 -2.86
CA TRP A 243 8.71 6.81 -3.91
C TRP A 243 8.92 5.30 -3.83
N PHE A 244 9.11 4.74 -2.62
CA PHE A 244 9.22 3.31 -2.41
C PHE A 244 7.97 2.56 -2.85
N ALA A 245 6.79 3.00 -2.42
CA ALA A 245 5.53 2.37 -2.79
C ALA A 245 5.33 2.38 -4.33
N ILE A 246 5.57 3.53 -4.97
CA ILE A 246 5.44 3.68 -6.43
C ILE A 246 6.44 2.76 -7.17
N ARG A 247 7.69 2.66 -6.70
CA ARG A 247 8.70 1.78 -7.31
C ARG A 247 8.36 0.32 -7.12
N ARG A 248 7.83 -0.06 -5.96
CA ARG A 248 7.31 -1.41 -5.69
C ARG A 248 6.20 -1.77 -6.68
N ASP A 249 5.19 -0.94 -6.79
CA ASP A 249 4.05 -1.18 -7.65
C ASP A 249 4.48 -1.25 -9.12
N ARG A 250 5.36 -0.35 -9.55
CA ARG A 250 5.96 -0.39 -10.88
C ARG A 250 6.70 -1.70 -11.13
N ALA A 251 7.51 -2.18 -10.19
CA ALA A 251 8.23 -3.43 -10.35
C ALA A 251 7.27 -4.62 -10.52
N PHE A 252 6.16 -4.65 -9.78
CA PHE A 252 5.13 -5.68 -9.97
C PHE A 252 4.42 -5.54 -11.32
N VAL A 253 4.13 -4.33 -11.79
CA VAL A 253 3.55 -4.11 -13.13
C VAL A 253 4.50 -4.59 -14.22
N GLU A 254 5.81 -4.32 -14.14
CA GLU A 254 6.80 -4.84 -15.09
C GLU A 254 6.81 -6.39 -15.10
N LEU A 255 6.65 -7.04 -13.94
CA LEU A 255 6.48 -8.50 -13.87
C LEU A 255 5.16 -8.97 -14.52
N LEU A 256 4.07 -8.21 -14.39
CA LEU A 256 2.80 -8.51 -15.03
C LEU A 256 2.89 -8.38 -16.57
N GLU A 257 3.71 -7.44 -17.07
CA GLU A 257 4.02 -7.28 -18.50
C GLU A 257 5.04 -8.30 -19.02
N GLY A 258 5.71 -9.03 -18.12
CA GLY A 258 6.73 -10.02 -18.44
C GLY A 258 8.16 -9.45 -18.53
N ASN A 259 8.38 -8.22 -18.09
CA ASN A 259 9.64 -7.48 -18.14
C ASN A 259 10.49 -7.72 -16.87
N ALA A 260 10.89 -8.98 -16.61
CA ALA A 260 11.61 -9.35 -15.39
C ALA A 260 12.92 -8.57 -15.18
N GLY A 261 13.64 -8.21 -16.24
CA GLY A 261 14.88 -7.43 -16.15
C GLY A 261 14.66 -6.01 -15.62
N GLU A 262 13.60 -5.33 -16.07
CA GLU A 262 13.25 -4.00 -15.57
C GLU A 262 12.73 -4.06 -14.13
N ALA A 263 11.94 -5.06 -13.80
CA ALA A 263 11.50 -5.29 -12.41
C ALA A 263 12.70 -5.48 -11.47
N TRP A 264 13.73 -6.21 -11.90
CA TRP A 264 14.98 -6.40 -11.16
C TRP A 264 15.72 -5.07 -10.95
N ARG A 265 15.87 -4.27 -12.01
CA ARG A 265 16.54 -2.97 -11.93
C ARG A 265 15.85 -2.05 -10.90
N LEU A 266 14.52 -1.98 -10.93
CA LEU A 266 13.74 -1.20 -9.97
C LEU A 266 13.89 -1.71 -8.53
N ALA A 267 13.93 -3.04 -8.36
CA ALA A 267 14.15 -3.67 -7.07
C ALA A 267 15.54 -3.35 -6.49
N ASP A 268 16.57 -3.34 -7.34
CA ASP A 268 17.94 -2.98 -6.94
C ASP A 268 18.04 -1.50 -6.54
N GLU A 269 17.39 -0.60 -7.28
CA GLU A 269 17.25 0.81 -6.89
C GLU A 269 16.63 0.97 -5.50
N MET A 270 15.55 0.22 -5.21
CA MET A 270 14.91 0.24 -3.90
C MET A 270 15.85 -0.24 -2.80
N LEU A 271 16.60 -1.30 -3.03
CA LEU A 271 17.60 -1.79 -2.07
C LEU A 271 18.70 -0.76 -1.81
N PHE A 272 19.16 -0.06 -2.84
CA PHE A 272 20.18 0.98 -2.71
C PHE A 272 19.66 2.20 -1.94
N ALA A 273 18.44 2.64 -2.23
CA ALA A 273 17.82 3.80 -1.59
C ALA A 273 17.32 3.51 -0.15
N SER A 274 17.12 2.23 0.24
CA SER A 274 16.64 1.90 1.57
C SER A 274 17.73 2.07 2.62
N VAL A 275 17.46 2.86 3.65
CA VAL A 275 18.46 3.20 4.69
C VAL A 275 18.51 2.11 5.77
N ALA A 276 17.43 1.90 6.51
CA ALA A 276 17.39 0.97 7.64
C ALA A 276 15.93 0.66 8.04
N GLY A 277 15.76 -0.20 9.04
CA GLY A 277 14.47 -0.45 9.69
C GLY A 277 13.40 -1.05 8.76
N ALA A 278 12.15 -0.64 8.94
CA ALA A 278 11.00 -1.16 8.22
C ALA A 278 11.12 -1.02 6.68
N GLN A 279 11.64 0.11 6.19
CA GLN A 279 11.86 0.30 4.74
C GLN A 279 12.84 -0.71 4.16
N ARG A 280 13.90 -1.07 4.90
CA ARG A 280 14.84 -2.10 4.47
C ARG A 280 14.19 -3.47 4.40
N VAL A 281 13.33 -3.79 5.37
CA VAL A 281 12.53 -5.01 5.37
C VAL A 281 11.62 -5.03 4.13
N ALA A 282 10.85 -3.97 3.90
CA ALA A 282 9.94 -3.87 2.76
C ALA A 282 10.68 -4.04 1.41
N ALA A 283 11.84 -3.40 1.25
CA ALA A 283 12.67 -3.54 0.05
C ALA A 283 13.14 -4.98 -0.16
N LEU A 284 13.67 -5.63 0.88
CA LEU A 284 14.16 -7.02 0.81
C LEU A 284 13.04 -8.02 0.47
N VAL A 285 11.86 -7.87 1.08
CA VAL A 285 10.66 -8.68 0.79
C VAL A 285 10.22 -8.50 -0.67
N THR A 286 10.13 -7.25 -1.12
CA THR A 286 9.76 -6.93 -2.50
C THR A 286 10.74 -7.57 -3.49
N VAL A 287 12.05 -7.42 -3.27
CA VAL A 287 13.07 -8.03 -4.12
C VAL A 287 12.97 -9.55 -4.10
N ALA A 288 12.79 -10.18 -2.93
CA ALA A 288 12.62 -11.63 -2.83
C ALA A 288 11.44 -12.12 -3.68
N ARG A 289 10.32 -11.39 -3.65
CA ARG A 289 9.12 -11.71 -4.45
C ARG A 289 9.36 -11.54 -5.96
N ILE A 290 10.04 -10.47 -6.38
CA ILE A 290 10.40 -10.22 -7.77
C ILE A 290 11.30 -11.33 -8.30
N VAL A 291 12.33 -11.68 -7.55
CA VAL A 291 13.31 -12.69 -7.94
C VAL A 291 12.67 -14.08 -8.03
N ARG A 292 11.79 -14.42 -7.07
CA ARG A 292 10.99 -15.65 -7.11
C ARG A 292 10.07 -15.69 -8.34
N ALA A 293 9.39 -14.59 -8.65
CA ALA A 293 8.51 -14.48 -9.83
C ALA A 293 9.30 -14.58 -11.16
N ALA A 294 10.57 -14.17 -11.16
CA ALA A 294 11.50 -14.32 -12.28
C ALA A 294 12.04 -15.76 -12.44
N GLY A 295 11.83 -16.65 -11.46
CA GLY A 295 12.19 -18.06 -11.53
C GLY A 295 13.48 -18.47 -10.82
N ASP A 296 14.10 -17.58 -10.04
CA ASP A 296 15.23 -17.94 -9.16
C ASP A 296 14.71 -18.62 -7.90
N ALA A 297 15.25 -19.78 -7.57
CA ALA A 297 14.85 -20.57 -6.41
C ALA A 297 15.68 -20.30 -5.15
N PHE A 298 16.93 -19.84 -5.27
CA PHE A 298 17.87 -19.75 -4.15
C PHE A 298 18.01 -18.37 -3.52
N THR A 299 18.00 -17.33 -4.34
CA THR A 299 18.19 -15.96 -3.87
C THR A 299 17.05 -15.47 -2.97
N PRO A 300 15.76 -15.80 -3.23
CA PRO A 300 14.65 -15.36 -2.40
C PRO A 300 14.79 -15.78 -0.93
N GLU A 301 15.20 -17.01 -0.64
CA GLU A 301 15.36 -17.49 0.75
C GLU A 301 16.37 -16.68 1.54
N ARG A 302 17.51 -16.35 0.93
CA ARG A 302 18.55 -15.53 1.56
C ARG A 302 18.05 -14.14 1.90
N LEU A 303 17.28 -13.54 0.99
CA LEU A 303 16.70 -12.20 1.17
C LEU A 303 15.65 -12.22 2.28
N VAL A 304 14.79 -13.23 2.30
CA VAL A 304 13.77 -13.42 3.35
C VAL A 304 14.41 -13.60 4.72
N ARG A 305 15.42 -14.47 4.86
CA ARG A 305 16.16 -14.64 6.12
C ARG A 305 16.82 -13.34 6.59
N LYS A 306 17.42 -12.58 5.66
CA LYS A 306 18.01 -11.28 5.99
C LYS A 306 16.95 -10.27 6.43
N ALA A 307 15.80 -10.23 5.77
CA ALA A 307 14.68 -9.37 6.15
C ALA A 307 14.13 -9.74 7.54
N ALA A 308 13.99 -11.04 7.84
CA ALA A 308 13.53 -11.52 9.14
C ALA A 308 14.48 -11.13 10.28
N ALA A 309 15.81 -11.23 10.05
CA ALA A 309 16.80 -10.80 11.04
C ALA A 309 16.69 -9.29 11.34
N ILE A 310 16.52 -8.45 10.30
CA ILE A 310 16.35 -7.00 10.50
C ILE A 310 15.00 -6.73 11.19
N ALA A 311 13.92 -7.40 10.79
CA ALA A 311 12.59 -7.22 11.36
C ALA A 311 12.53 -7.53 12.86
N ALA A 312 13.40 -8.41 13.34
CA ALA A 312 13.52 -8.71 14.77
C ALA A 312 14.04 -7.52 15.61
N GLU A 313 14.74 -6.56 14.98
CA GLU A 313 15.33 -5.38 15.64
C GLU A 313 14.49 -4.11 15.44
N VAL A 314 13.49 -4.12 14.56
CA VAL A 314 12.64 -2.96 14.27
C VAL A 314 11.60 -2.75 15.38
N ASP A 315 11.41 -1.49 15.80
CA ASP A 315 10.27 -1.08 16.61
C ASP A 315 9.04 -0.84 15.72
N TRP A 316 8.21 -1.87 15.58
CA TRP A 316 7.00 -1.84 14.76
C TRP A 316 5.84 -1.05 15.41
N GLY A 317 5.95 -0.70 16.70
CA GLY A 317 4.90 0.04 17.41
C GLY A 317 4.69 1.46 16.90
N THR A 318 5.71 2.03 16.27
CA THR A 318 5.70 3.39 15.72
C THR A 318 5.44 3.46 14.21
N THR A 319 5.29 2.32 13.54
CA THR A 319 5.19 2.22 12.08
C THR A 319 3.76 2.35 11.57
N GLY A 320 3.62 2.78 10.31
CA GLY A 320 2.34 2.94 9.63
C GLY A 320 1.79 1.63 9.03
N ALA A 321 0.64 1.74 8.34
CA ALA A 321 -0.03 0.59 7.73
C ALA A 321 0.80 -0.07 6.62
N GLU A 322 1.51 0.70 5.80
CA GLU A 322 2.39 0.16 4.74
C GLU A 322 3.52 -0.70 5.29
N ASP A 323 4.16 -0.24 6.38
CA ASP A 323 5.21 -1.01 7.04
C ASP A 323 4.66 -2.31 7.64
N ARG A 324 3.45 -2.27 8.20
CA ARG A 324 2.76 -3.45 8.73
C ARG A 324 2.39 -4.43 7.64
N ALA A 325 1.94 -3.94 6.48
CA ALA A 325 1.71 -4.77 5.30
C ALA A 325 3.00 -5.46 4.84
N ALA A 326 4.13 -4.75 4.87
CA ALA A 326 5.44 -5.33 4.58
C ALA A 326 5.85 -6.41 5.60
N LEU A 327 5.56 -6.22 6.89
CA LEU A 327 5.79 -7.22 7.93
C LEU A 327 4.93 -8.47 7.71
N LEU A 328 3.64 -8.31 7.39
CA LEU A 328 2.74 -9.44 7.08
C LEU A 328 3.21 -10.20 5.82
N ALA A 329 3.66 -9.47 4.79
CA ALA A 329 4.25 -10.09 3.62
C ALA A 329 5.54 -10.87 3.96
N LEU A 330 6.38 -10.34 4.87
CA LEU A 330 7.56 -11.05 5.37
C LEU A 330 7.17 -12.30 6.14
N ILE A 331 6.20 -12.24 7.05
CA ILE A 331 5.71 -13.40 7.82
C ILE A 331 5.28 -14.50 6.87
N ARG A 332 4.48 -14.17 5.86
CA ARG A 332 4.04 -15.12 4.84
C ARG A 332 5.22 -15.76 4.10
N ASP A 333 6.16 -14.96 3.60
CA ASP A 333 7.27 -15.46 2.81
C ASP A 333 8.29 -16.22 3.68
N THR A 334 8.42 -15.87 4.97
CA THR A 334 9.24 -16.58 5.95
C THR A 334 8.66 -17.95 6.29
N ALA A 335 7.34 -18.08 6.34
CA ALA A 335 6.67 -19.36 6.64
C ALA A 335 7.00 -20.47 5.61
N GLU A 336 7.33 -20.09 4.37
CA GLU A 336 7.79 -21.03 3.33
C GLU A 336 9.23 -21.53 3.55
N VAL A 337 10.03 -20.80 4.33
CA VAL A 337 11.48 -21.07 4.57
C VAL A 337 11.73 -21.57 5.99
N ASP A 338 11.06 -20.98 6.97
CA ASP A 338 11.23 -21.25 8.41
C ASP A 338 9.93 -20.88 9.14
N THR A 339 9.09 -21.88 9.38
CA THR A 339 7.78 -21.71 10.03
C THR A 339 7.91 -21.24 11.49
N ALA A 340 9.00 -21.59 12.20
CA ALA A 340 9.21 -21.17 13.58
C ALA A 340 9.47 -19.66 13.64
N THR A 341 10.41 -19.16 12.85
CA THR A 341 10.68 -17.71 12.74
C THR A 341 9.44 -16.93 12.28
N ALA A 342 8.65 -17.46 11.35
CA ALA A 342 7.41 -16.81 10.92
C ALA A 342 6.39 -16.71 12.06
N THR A 343 6.30 -17.75 12.90
CA THR A 343 5.41 -17.76 14.07
C THR A 343 5.83 -16.71 15.10
N ASP A 344 7.12 -16.55 15.36
CA ASP A 344 7.64 -15.55 16.29
C ASP A 344 7.36 -14.11 15.78
N LEU A 345 7.52 -13.89 14.47
CA LEU A 345 7.18 -12.60 13.85
C LEU A 345 5.67 -12.32 13.91
N ALA A 346 4.81 -13.33 13.71
CA ALA A 346 3.36 -13.20 13.83
C ALA A 346 2.94 -12.85 15.26
N ALA A 347 3.49 -13.48 16.28
CA ALA A 347 3.24 -13.16 17.68
C ALA A 347 3.63 -11.70 18.02
N ARG A 348 4.73 -11.21 17.43
CA ARG A 348 5.10 -9.79 17.56
C ARG A 348 4.07 -8.88 16.89
N TYR A 349 3.63 -9.21 15.68
CA TYR A 349 2.60 -8.44 14.97
C TYR A 349 1.31 -8.34 15.79
N GLU A 350 0.83 -9.45 16.34
CA GLU A 350 -0.36 -9.51 17.20
C GLU A 350 -0.25 -8.63 18.46
N SER A 351 0.96 -8.44 18.98
CA SER A 351 1.22 -7.58 20.15
C SER A 351 1.25 -6.09 19.84
N LEU A 352 1.19 -5.68 18.57
CA LEU A 352 1.27 -4.27 18.19
C LEU A 352 -0.04 -3.53 18.54
N PRO A 353 0.04 -2.26 18.97
CA PRO A 353 -1.14 -1.42 19.11
C PRO A 353 -1.83 -1.27 17.75
N ALA A 354 -3.13 -0.97 17.73
CA ALA A 354 -3.85 -0.73 16.49
C ALA A 354 -3.10 0.28 15.59
N ALA A 355 -3.05 0.02 14.30
CA ALA A 355 -2.38 0.93 13.37
C ALA A 355 -3.00 2.32 13.48
N ARG A 356 -2.17 3.35 13.58
CA ARG A 356 -2.67 4.73 13.46
C ARG A 356 -3.31 4.86 12.09
N ALA A 357 -4.54 5.36 12.04
CA ALA A 357 -5.19 5.67 10.79
C ALA A 357 -4.30 6.66 10.02
N SER A 358 -3.65 6.17 8.97
CA SER A 358 -2.94 7.02 8.02
C SER A 358 -3.96 7.57 7.05
N HIS A 359 -3.74 8.78 6.55
CA HIS A 359 -4.57 9.34 5.48
C HIS A 359 -4.43 8.54 4.16
N ASP A 360 -3.41 7.72 4.03
CA ASP A 360 -3.14 6.89 2.87
C ASP A 360 -3.98 5.59 2.94
N VAL A 361 -5.17 5.66 2.41
CA VAL A 361 -6.30 4.77 2.66
C VAL A 361 -6.32 3.49 1.82
N LEU A 362 -5.39 3.29 0.92
CA LEU A 362 -5.29 2.03 0.16
C LEU A 362 -5.01 0.82 1.05
N GLU A 363 -4.46 1.04 2.25
CA GLU A 363 -4.19 0.02 3.26
C GLU A 363 -5.07 0.23 4.50
N GLY A 364 -6.39 0.16 4.32
CA GLY A 364 -7.34 0.15 5.44
C GLY A 364 -7.30 -1.16 6.23
N GLN A 365 -7.89 -1.16 7.43
CA GLN A 365 -7.97 -2.34 8.31
C GLN A 365 -8.41 -3.62 7.57
N PRO A 366 -9.42 -3.61 6.66
CA PRO A 366 -9.82 -4.82 5.95
C PRO A 366 -8.70 -5.42 5.08
N ARG A 367 -7.84 -4.59 4.50
CA ARG A 367 -6.71 -5.06 3.70
C ARG A 367 -5.62 -5.70 4.57
N LEU A 368 -5.32 -5.09 5.73
CA LEU A 368 -4.39 -5.67 6.70
C LEU A 368 -4.91 -7.00 7.25
N ASP A 369 -6.21 -7.09 7.55
CA ASP A 369 -6.85 -8.33 8.00
C ASP A 369 -6.70 -9.46 6.97
N ALA A 370 -6.88 -9.14 5.68
CA ALA A 370 -6.68 -10.11 4.59
C ALA A 370 -5.21 -10.54 4.43
N LEU A 371 -4.27 -9.62 4.58
CA LEU A 371 -2.84 -9.94 4.57
C LEU A 371 -2.45 -10.80 5.78
N GLU A 372 -3.02 -10.53 6.95
CA GLU A 372 -2.84 -11.34 8.15
C GLU A 372 -3.39 -12.75 7.96
N ASP A 373 -4.61 -12.90 7.44
CA ASP A 373 -5.18 -14.21 7.10
C ASP A 373 -4.30 -14.97 6.12
N PHE A 374 -3.72 -14.29 5.13
CA PHE A 374 -2.80 -14.92 4.19
C PHE A 374 -1.47 -15.34 4.84
N ALA A 375 -0.92 -14.53 5.74
CA ALA A 375 0.28 -14.87 6.49
C ALA A 375 0.05 -16.06 7.43
N CYS A 376 -1.07 -16.07 8.17
CA CYS A 376 -1.49 -17.18 9.03
C CYS A 376 -1.73 -18.45 8.23
N ALA A 377 -2.29 -18.35 7.01
CA ALA A 377 -2.46 -19.50 6.12
C ALA A 377 -1.13 -20.13 5.72
N ALA A 378 -0.10 -19.32 5.45
CA ALA A 378 1.24 -19.81 5.13
C ALA A 378 1.89 -20.53 6.34
N ILE A 379 1.73 -20.01 7.55
CA ILE A 379 2.19 -20.65 8.80
C ILE A 379 1.46 -22.00 9.00
N ALA A 380 0.13 -22.04 8.86
CA ALA A 380 -0.67 -23.25 9.00
C ALA A 380 -0.23 -24.32 7.99
N ARG A 381 0.02 -23.92 6.73
CA ARG A 381 0.57 -24.80 5.70
C ARG A 381 1.95 -25.36 6.10
N GLY A 382 2.84 -24.53 6.60
CA GLY A 382 4.17 -24.94 7.07
C GLY A 382 4.12 -25.94 8.24
N ARG A 383 3.05 -25.89 9.06
CA ARG A 383 2.76 -26.85 10.15
C ARG A 383 2.03 -28.10 9.68
N GLY A 384 1.65 -28.18 8.39
CA GLY A 384 0.86 -29.29 7.85
C GLY A 384 -0.64 -29.21 8.14
N ASP A 385 -1.13 -28.11 8.74
CA ASP A 385 -2.56 -27.88 8.98
C ASP A 385 -3.24 -27.33 7.72
N THR A 386 -3.54 -28.25 6.80
CA THR A 386 -4.19 -27.93 5.53
C THR A 386 -5.59 -27.33 5.72
N GLY A 387 -6.33 -27.77 6.77
CA GLY A 387 -7.68 -27.30 7.05
C GLY A 387 -7.69 -25.82 7.40
N GLU A 388 -6.83 -25.42 8.32
CA GLU A 388 -6.66 -24.02 8.73
C GLU A 388 -6.15 -23.17 7.57
N ALA A 389 -5.14 -23.64 6.84
CA ALA A 389 -4.59 -22.92 5.69
C ALA A 389 -5.69 -22.59 4.65
N LEU A 390 -6.53 -23.56 4.29
CA LEU A 390 -7.64 -23.36 3.35
C LEU A 390 -8.69 -22.39 3.89
N ARG A 391 -9.02 -22.46 5.19
CA ARG A 391 -9.99 -21.55 5.81
C ARG A 391 -9.51 -20.11 5.74
N ARG A 392 -8.26 -19.85 6.13
CA ARG A 392 -7.64 -18.54 6.12
C ARG A 392 -7.50 -17.97 4.70
N LEU A 393 -7.05 -18.76 3.74
CA LEU A 393 -6.96 -18.31 2.33
C LEU A 393 -8.32 -17.92 1.77
N ARG A 394 -9.38 -18.68 2.08
CA ARG A 394 -10.73 -18.33 1.64
C ARG A 394 -11.22 -17.02 2.25
N ALA A 395 -10.91 -16.77 3.54
CA ALA A 395 -11.23 -15.51 4.20
C ALA A 395 -10.51 -14.32 3.50
N ALA A 396 -9.22 -14.43 3.27
CA ALA A 396 -8.43 -13.42 2.55
C ALA A 396 -8.99 -13.15 1.14
N VAL A 397 -9.27 -14.22 0.35
CA VAL A 397 -9.87 -14.09 -1.00
C VAL A 397 -11.21 -13.36 -0.96
N ALA A 398 -12.06 -13.65 0.02
CA ALA A 398 -13.35 -12.99 0.15
C ALA A 398 -13.21 -11.48 0.41
N VAL A 399 -12.24 -11.09 1.20
CA VAL A 399 -11.95 -9.67 1.47
C VAL A 399 -11.41 -8.98 0.22
N TRP A 400 -10.38 -9.51 -0.45
CA TRP A 400 -9.83 -8.89 -1.66
C TRP A 400 -10.84 -8.81 -2.79
N ARG A 401 -11.67 -9.84 -2.98
CA ARG A 401 -12.78 -9.79 -3.95
C ARG A 401 -13.75 -8.65 -3.65
N ARG A 402 -14.11 -8.46 -2.38
CA ARG A 402 -14.97 -7.35 -1.94
C ARG A 402 -14.32 -6.00 -2.16
N LEU A 403 -13.00 -5.88 -1.90
CA LEU A 403 -12.23 -4.66 -2.12
C LEU A 403 -11.93 -4.38 -3.60
N GLY A 404 -12.24 -5.30 -4.51
CA GLY A 404 -11.90 -5.19 -5.93
C GLY A 404 -10.40 -5.34 -6.24
N ASP A 405 -9.61 -5.82 -5.28
CA ASP A 405 -8.18 -6.09 -5.43
C ASP A 405 -7.96 -7.40 -6.19
N ARG A 406 -7.88 -7.28 -7.51
CA ARG A 406 -7.72 -8.42 -8.42
C ARG A 406 -6.33 -9.03 -8.36
N PHE A 407 -5.30 -8.21 -8.03
CA PHE A 407 -3.93 -8.71 -7.94
C PHE A 407 -3.75 -9.65 -6.75
N ASP A 408 -4.08 -9.20 -5.54
CA ASP A 408 -3.94 -10.03 -4.34
C ASP A 408 -4.99 -11.15 -4.31
N GLU A 409 -6.19 -10.97 -4.88
CA GLU A 409 -7.16 -12.05 -5.11
C GLU A 409 -6.53 -13.16 -5.95
N ALA A 410 -5.87 -12.82 -7.07
CA ALA A 410 -5.24 -13.81 -7.94
C ALA A 410 -4.08 -14.54 -7.25
N VAL A 411 -3.25 -13.82 -6.48
CA VAL A 411 -2.13 -14.40 -5.73
C VAL A 411 -2.63 -15.42 -4.69
N ALA A 412 -3.68 -15.07 -3.93
CA ALA A 412 -4.25 -15.94 -2.91
C ALA A 412 -4.99 -17.14 -3.50
N LEU A 413 -5.72 -16.95 -4.59
CA LEU A 413 -6.38 -18.04 -5.30
C LEU A 413 -5.37 -19.04 -5.87
N LEU A 414 -4.21 -18.59 -6.36
CA LEU A 414 -3.11 -19.47 -6.78
C LEU A 414 -2.58 -20.30 -5.62
N ALA A 415 -2.37 -19.66 -4.44
CA ALA A 415 -1.94 -20.36 -3.23
C ALA A 415 -3.00 -21.39 -2.76
N LEU A 416 -4.29 -21.04 -2.87
CA LEU A 416 -5.40 -21.93 -2.53
C LEU A 416 -5.44 -23.13 -3.50
N ALA A 417 -5.29 -22.89 -4.82
CA ALA A 417 -5.28 -23.93 -5.84
C ALA A 417 -4.07 -24.88 -5.72
N GLU A 418 -2.96 -24.44 -5.14
CA GLU A 418 -1.82 -25.32 -4.83
C GLU A 418 -2.13 -26.33 -3.74
N ILE A 419 -2.96 -25.97 -2.77
CA ILE A 419 -3.35 -26.83 -1.65
C ILE A 419 -4.54 -27.72 -2.06
N ALA A 420 -5.55 -27.12 -2.68
CA ALA A 420 -6.78 -27.77 -3.11
C ALA A 420 -7.16 -27.26 -4.52
N PRO A 421 -6.67 -27.94 -5.57
CA PRO A 421 -7.04 -27.58 -6.93
C PRO A 421 -8.54 -27.87 -7.15
N GLY A 422 -9.33 -26.82 -7.16
CA GLY A 422 -10.77 -26.86 -7.41
C GLY A 422 -11.12 -25.98 -8.61
N ASP A 423 -12.15 -26.39 -9.36
CA ASP A 423 -12.60 -25.73 -10.59
C ASP A 423 -12.91 -24.25 -10.39
N GLU A 424 -13.59 -23.89 -9.31
CA GLU A 424 -14.01 -22.50 -9.08
C GLU A 424 -12.82 -21.56 -8.90
N SER A 425 -11.82 -21.97 -8.10
CA SER A 425 -10.62 -21.17 -7.87
C SER A 425 -9.79 -20.99 -9.13
N LEU A 426 -9.59 -22.07 -9.90
CA LEU A 426 -8.85 -22.05 -11.15
C LEU A 426 -9.59 -21.25 -12.22
N HIS A 427 -10.92 -21.38 -12.31
CA HIS A 427 -11.73 -20.59 -13.25
C HIS A 427 -11.57 -19.09 -12.97
N ARG A 428 -11.67 -18.69 -11.69
CA ARG A 428 -11.53 -17.27 -11.30
C ARG A 428 -10.12 -16.74 -11.57
N VAL A 429 -9.07 -17.53 -11.31
CA VAL A 429 -7.69 -17.16 -11.67
C VAL A 429 -7.54 -16.99 -13.18
N ASP A 430 -8.17 -17.86 -13.99
CA ASP A 430 -8.17 -17.72 -15.45
C ASP A 430 -8.74 -16.36 -15.88
N GLU A 431 -9.91 -15.99 -15.34
CA GLU A 431 -10.53 -14.71 -15.62
C GLU A 431 -9.60 -13.53 -15.28
N LEU A 432 -9.05 -13.53 -14.06
CA LEU A 432 -8.19 -12.44 -13.57
C LEU A 432 -6.89 -12.32 -14.36
N THR A 433 -6.30 -13.43 -14.78
CA THR A 433 -4.98 -13.43 -15.44
C THR A 433 -5.02 -13.29 -16.96
N ARG A 434 -6.21 -13.35 -17.59
CA ARG A 434 -6.37 -13.12 -19.05
C ARG A 434 -5.91 -11.73 -19.49
N VAL A 435 -6.08 -10.73 -18.63
CA VAL A 435 -5.68 -9.33 -18.92
C VAL A 435 -4.17 -9.13 -18.84
N VAL A 436 -3.45 -10.06 -18.21
CA VAL A 436 -1.98 -10.05 -18.05
C VAL A 436 -1.33 -11.34 -18.57
N PRO A 437 -1.44 -11.64 -19.86
CA PRO A 437 -1.11 -12.96 -20.43
C PRO A 437 0.38 -13.33 -20.35
N ARG A 438 1.27 -12.34 -20.23
CA ARG A 438 2.73 -12.54 -20.11
C ARG A 438 3.21 -12.65 -18.67
N SER A 439 2.33 -12.45 -17.69
CA SER A 439 2.66 -12.40 -16.27
C SER A 439 3.11 -13.75 -15.71
N TRP A 440 3.83 -13.68 -14.60
CA TRP A 440 4.14 -14.86 -13.81
C TRP A 440 2.88 -15.50 -13.21
N LEU A 441 1.84 -14.72 -12.91
CA LEU A 441 0.54 -15.21 -12.45
C LEU A 441 -0.08 -16.13 -13.49
N ARG A 442 -0.09 -15.72 -14.76
CA ARG A 442 -0.61 -16.52 -15.86
C ARG A 442 0.18 -17.82 -16.06
N ARG A 443 1.50 -17.76 -16.02
CA ARG A 443 2.35 -18.96 -16.10
C ARG A 443 2.05 -19.95 -14.98
N ARG A 444 1.93 -19.46 -13.73
CA ARG A 444 1.62 -20.29 -12.56
C ARG A 444 0.22 -20.91 -12.66
N TYR A 445 -0.77 -20.12 -13.12
CA TYR A 445 -2.12 -20.64 -13.41
C TYR A 445 -2.08 -21.78 -14.43
N VAL A 446 -1.42 -21.59 -15.58
CA VAL A 446 -1.36 -22.63 -16.64
C VAL A 446 -0.76 -23.92 -16.08
N ALA A 447 0.34 -23.84 -15.31
CA ALA A 447 0.95 -25.00 -14.70
C ALA A 447 -0.01 -25.73 -13.71
N LEU A 448 -0.78 -24.98 -12.91
CA LEU A 448 -1.77 -25.55 -12.00
C LEU A 448 -2.96 -26.17 -12.71
N ALA A 449 -3.47 -25.50 -13.74
CA ALA A 449 -4.58 -26.00 -14.56
C ALA A 449 -4.21 -27.28 -15.34
N GLU A 450 -2.97 -27.37 -15.84
CA GLU A 450 -2.47 -28.60 -16.45
C GLU A 450 -2.37 -29.76 -15.44
N ARG A 451 -1.91 -29.44 -14.21
CA ARG A 451 -1.89 -30.43 -13.12
C ARG A 451 -3.29 -30.94 -12.77
N ALA A 452 -4.25 -30.02 -12.59
CA ALA A 452 -5.64 -30.37 -12.27
C ALA A 452 -6.25 -31.27 -13.35
N ARG A 453 -6.11 -30.88 -14.63
CA ARG A 453 -6.61 -31.69 -15.78
C ARG A 453 -6.00 -33.09 -15.83
N GLY A 454 -4.73 -33.24 -15.52
CA GLY A 454 -4.09 -34.55 -15.46
C GLY A 454 -4.71 -35.47 -14.41
N VAL A 455 -5.09 -34.92 -13.25
CA VAL A 455 -5.74 -35.70 -12.17
C VAL A 455 -7.20 -36.00 -12.48
N GLU A 456 -7.95 -35.07 -13.06
CA GLU A 456 -9.37 -35.22 -13.44
C GLU A 456 -9.61 -36.30 -14.51
N GLN A 457 -8.62 -36.60 -15.32
CA GLN A 457 -8.70 -37.68 -16.31
C GLN A 457 -8.63 -39.08 -15.70
N LEU A 458 -8.30 -39.21 -14.40
CA LEU A 458 -8.31 -40.46 -13.67
C LEU A 458 -9.69 -40.73 -13.10
N SER A 459 -10.18 -41.93 -13.30
CA SER A 459 -11.38 -42.41 -12.58
C SER A 459 -11.11 -42.44 -11.06
N PRO A 460 -12.16 -42.40 -10.19
CA PRO A 460 -11.99 -42.51 -8.74
C PRO A 460 -11.20 -43.75 -8.28
N ALA A 461 -11.27 -44.83 -9.05
CA ALA A 461 -10.52 -46.06 -8.80
C ALA A 461 -9.03 -45.90 -9.15
N GLU A 462 -8.73 -45.31 -10.29
CA GLU A 462 -7.36 -45.02 -10.75
C GLU A 462 -6.68 -43.98 -9.82
N HIS A 463 -7.43 -42.96 -9.38
CA HIS A 463 -6.92 -41.97 -8.41
C HIS A 463 -6.51 -42.63 -7.08
N ARG A 464 -7.34 -43.55 -6.54
CA ARG A 464 -6.99 -44.32 -5.33
C ARG A 464 -5.75 -45.19 -5.55
N VAL A 465 -5.60 -45.81 -6.72
CA VAL A 465 -4.42 -46.60 -7.07
C VAL A 465 -3.18 -45.70 -7.14
N MET A 466 -3.28 -44.51 -7.74
CA MET A 466 -2.21 -43.52 -7.78
C MET A 466 -1.72 -43.17 -6.38
N LEU A 467 -2.63 -42.84 -5.47
CA LEU A 467 -2.28 -42.50 -4.08
C LEU A 467 -1.60 -43.70 -3.37
N ALA A 468 -2.12 -44.91 -3.52
CA ALA A 468 -1.52 -46.10 -2.93
C ALA A 468 -0.12 -46.42 -3.49
N ILE A 469 0.13 -46.12 -4.78
CA ILE A 469 1.47 -46.18 -5.36
C ILE A 469 2.40 -45.16 -4.67
N CYS A 470 1.93 -43.93 -4.46
CA CYS A 470 2.69 -42.88 -3.81
C CYS A 470 2.96 -43.19 -2.32
N GLU A 471 2.05 -43.91 -1.64
CA GLU A 471 2.26 -44.46 -0.28
C GLU A 471 3.32 -45.58 -0.23
N GLY A 472 3.98 -45.91 -1.32
CA GLY A 472 4.99 -46.96 -1.37
C GLY A 472 4.45 -48.40 -1.53
N ARG A 473 3.13 -48.62 -1.64
CA ARG A 473 2.52 -49.97 -1.65
C ARG A 473 2.81 -50.70 -2.96
N SER A 474 3.13 -51.96 -2.85
CA SER A 474 3.28 -52.86 -4.02
C SER A 474 1.95 -53.14 -4.72
N THR A 475 1.97 -53.59 -5.96
CA THR A 475 0.79 -53.98 -6.71
C THR A 475 -0.04 -55.09 -5.99
N GLY A 476 0.64 -55.97 -5.23
CA GLY A 476 -0.02 -57.01 -4.43
C GLY A 476 -0.81 -56.44 -3.27
N GLU A 477 -0.19 -55.55 -2.47
CA GLU A 477 -0.81 -54.87 -1.33
C GLU A 477 -1.98 -53.97 -1.77
N ILE A 478 -1.87 -53.32 -2.92
CA ILE A 478 -2.94 -52.48 -3.49
C ILE A 478 -4.11 -53.38 -3.91
N ALA A 479 -3.84 -54.55 -4.54
CA ALA A 479 -4.83 -55.50 -4.97
C ALA A 479 -5.63 -56.06 -3.77
N GLU A 480 -4.94 -56.43 -2.69
CA GLU A 480 -5.51 -56.89 -1.45
C GLU A 480 -6.38 -55.83 -0.76
N ARG A 481 -5.79 -54.60 -0.58
CA ARG A 481 -6.48 -53.48 0.06
C ARG A 481 -7.80 -53.09 -0.63
N PHE A 482 -7.84 -53.16 -1.96
CA PHE A 482 -9.03 -52.75 -2.74
C PHE A 482 -9.90 -53.91 -3.17
N GLY A 483 -9.59 -55.15 -2.77
CA GLY A 483 -10.36 -56.35 -3.14
C GLY A 483 -10.40 -56.56 -4.65
N ARG A 484 -9.29 -56.34 -5.36
CA ARG A 484 -9.19 -56.44 -6.83
C ARG A 484 -8.08 -57.40 -7.24
N SER A 485 -8.18 -57.89 -8.47
CA SER A 485 -7.11 -58.72 -9.02
C SER A 485 -5.83 -57.93 -9.28
N LYS A 486 -4.65 -58.57 -9.16
CA LYS A 486 -3.37 -57.95 -9.51
C LYS A 486 -3.35 -57.44 -10.94
N ASN A 487 -4.07 -58.10 -11.86
CA ASN A 487 -4.18 -57.64 -13.24
C ASN A 487 -5.01 -56.36 -13.38
N THR A 488 -6.09 -56.21 -12.62
CA THR A 488 -6.89 -54.98 -12.57
C THR A 488 -6.03 -53.80 -12.09
N ILE A 489 -5.28 -54.02 -11.03
CA ILE A 489 -4.37 -52.97 -10.51
C ILE A 489 -3.27 -52.62 -11.52
N ARG A 490 -2.68 -53.60 -12.21
CA ARG A 490 -1.69 -53.34 -13.28
C ARG A 490 -2.26 -52.48 -14.40
N ASN A 491 -3.50 -52.77 -14.86
CA ASN A 491 -4.15 -51.96 -15.90
C ASN A 491 -4.45 -50.54 -15.42
N GLN A 492 -4.95 -50.39 -14.20
CA GLN A 492 -5.15 -49.08 -13.60
C GLN A 492 -3.82 -48.32 -13.41
N THR A 493 -2.76 -48.98 -12.98
CA THR A 493 -1.42 -48.39 -12.90
C THR A 493 -0.89 -47.90 -14.24
N ARG A 494 -1.10 -48.73 -15.32
CA ARG A 494 -0.73 -48.31 -16.67
C ARG A 494 -1.49 -47.04 -17.07
N ARG A 495 -2.80 -47.02 -16.86
CA ARG A 495 -3.63 -45.85 -17.16
C ARG A 495 -3.21 -44.61 -16.37
N VAL A 496 -2.88 -44.77 -15.07
CA VAL A 496 -2.31 -43.69 -14.25
C VAL A 496 -1.00 -43.18 -14.86
N TYR A 497 -0.10 -44.06 -15.28
CA TYR A 497 1.16 -43.67 -15.90
C TYR A 497 0.95 -42.93 -17.22
N ASP A 498 0.02 -43.40 -18.07
CA ASP A 498 -0.31 -42.76 -19.34
C ASP A 498 -0.90 -41.37 -19.12
N VAL A 499 -1.88 -41.22 -18.23
CA VAL A 499 -2.54 -39.97 -17.91
C VAL A 499 -1.58 -38.98 -17.22
N MET A 500 -0.75 -39.48 -16.34
CA MET A 500 0.24 -38.68 -15.65
C MET A 500 1.51 -38.45 -16.47
N ASP A 501 1.57 -38.93 -17.73
CA ASP A 501 2.73 -38.83 -18.61
C ASP A 501 4.05 -39.20 -17.89
N VAL A 502 4.09 -40.37 -17.28
CA VAL A 502 5.26 -40.92 -16.59
C VAL A 502 5.47 -42.38 -16.96
N ARG A 503 6.71 -42.86 -16.91
CA ARG A 503 7.04 -44.23 -17.28
C ARG A 503 7.44 -45.12 -16.12
N THR A 504 7.71 -44.54 -14.96
CA THR A 504 8.24 -45.26 -13.81
C THR A 504 7.49 -44.85 -12.54
N ARG A 505 7.53 -45.74 -11.53
CA ARG A 505 6.97 -45.48 -10.21
C ARG A 505 7.63 -44.28 -9.54
N SER A 506 8.95 -44.19 -9.59
CA SER A 506 9.69 -43.08 -9.01
C SER A 506 9.32 -41.74 -9.68
N ALA A 507 9.17 -41.74 -11.01
CA ALA A 507 8.72 -40.56 -11.75
C ALA A 507 7.29 -40.15 -11.35
N LEU A 508 6.38 -41.13 -11.13
CA LEU A 508 5.02 -40.85 -10.63
C LEU A 508 5.08 -40.22 -9.23
N VAL A 509 5.81 -40.83 -8.30
CA VAL A 509 5.94 -40.32 -6.92
C VAL A 509 6.53 -38.90 -6.92
N SER A 510 7.61 -38.66 -7.69
CA SER A 510 8.21 -37.34 -7.82
C SER A 510 7.22 -36.33 -8.43
N LYS A 511 6.46 -36.73 -9.46
CA LYS A 511 5.44 -35.86 -10.07
C LYS A 511 4.30 -35.58 -9.12
N CYS A 512 3.78 -36.56 -8.39
CA CYS A 512 2.73 -36.38 -7.37
C CYS A 512 3.21 -35.52 -6.19
N ALA A 513 4.47 -35.68 -5.74
CA ALA A 513 5.06 -34.81 -4.74
C ALA A 513 5.20 -33.35 -5.24
N ALA A 514 5.71 -33.17 -6.47
CA ALA A 514 5.79 -31.86 -7.12
C ALA A 514 4.42 -31.21 -7.36
N MET A 515 3.36 -32.02 -7.46
CA MET A 515 1.97 -31.58 -7.57
C MET A 515 1.30 -31.35 -6.21
N GLY A 516 1.97 -31.62 -5.09
CA GLY A 516 1.39 -31.50 -3.76
C GLY A 516 0.28 -32.53 -3.45
N ILE A 517 0.15 -33.61 -4.25
CA ILE A 517 -0.87 -34.65 -4.06
C ILE A 517 -0.52 -35.57 -2.89
N VAL A 518 0.77 -35.72 -2.60
CA VAL A 518 1.30 -36.47 -1.46
C VAL A 518 2.40 -35.67 -0.82
N ALA A 519 2.51 -35.74 0.53
CA ALA A 519 3.66 -35.19 1.24
C ALA A 519 4.93 -35.88 0.72
N GLY A 520 5.95 -35.10 0.38
CA GLY A 520 7.18 -35.64 -0.17
C GLY A 520 7.76 -36.70 0.76
N VAL A 521 8.01 -37.89 0.20
CA VAL A 521 8.82 -38.91 0.88
C VAL A 521 10.24 -38.38 0.83
N SER A 522 10.72 -37.88 1.99
CA SER A 522 12.12 -37.51 2.21
C SER A 522 13.04 -38.74 2.11
#